data_279ca3d1c7e3408b1ecc3529f4e70384
#
_entry.id   279ca3d1c7e3408b1ecc3529f4e70384
#
_cell.length_a   1.000
_cell.length_b   1.000
_cell.length_c   1.000
_cell.angle_alpha   90.00
_cell.angle_beta   90.00
_cell.angle_gamma   90.00
#
_symmetry.space_group_name_H-M   'P 1'
#
loop_
_entity.id
_entity.type
_entity.pdbx_description
1 polymer ?
#
loop_
_entity_poly.entity_id
_entity_poly.type
_entity_poly.pdbx_seq_one_letter_code
_entity_poly.pdbx_strand_id
1 'polypeptide(L)'
;MKLNEISDNPGARKERTRVGRGIGSGKGKTAGRGHKGHGSRSGGPKHGFEGGQMPIYRRLPKRGFTKPNRLAFNEVNLGRLQAAVDAKKLDIKKPVDLAALLAAGTVSKPLDGVRVLGQGELKAKLDLHVNHATKSAAASIEKAGGRVNLIEEKPVEEEKAKA
;
A
#
# COMPACT_ATOMS: atom_id res chain seq x y z
N MET A 1 -17.50 4.57 27.02
CA MET A 1 -17.11 5.65 26.08
C MET A 1 -18.36 6.11 25.38
N LYS A 2 -18.73 7.38 25.51
CA LYS A 2 -19.89 7.97 24.84
C LYS A 2 -19.43 8.60 23.52
N LEU A 3 -20.31 8.72 22.53
CA LEU A 3 -19.95 9.30 21.22
C LEU A 3 -19.44 10.75 21.30
N ASN A 4 -19.89 11.50 22.30
CA ASN A 4 -19.45 12.88 22.56
C ASN A 4 -18.07 12.97 23.24
N GLU A 5 -17.51 11.85 23.70
CA GLU A 5 -16.18 11.79 24.32
C GLU A 5 -15.07 11.46 23.30
N ILE A 6 -15.49 11.10 22.08
CA ILE A 6 -14.55 10.79 20.98
C ILE A 6 -14.02 12.12 20.42
N SER A 7 -12.75 12.38 20.64
CA SER A 7 -12.05 13.56 20.14
C SER A 7 -10.63 13.19 19.67
N ASP A 8 -10.10 13.98 18.77
CA ASP A 8 -8.71 13.83 18.35
C ASP A 8 -7.75 14.13 19.52
N ASN A 9 -6.54 13.61 19.45
CA ASN A 9 -5.50 13.94 20.43
C ASN A 9 -5.25 15.46 20.45
N PRO A 10 -4.94 16.06 21.63
CA PRO A 10 -4.59 17.47 21.73
C PRO A 10 -3.45 17.83 20.76
N GLY A 11 -3.64 18.83 19.92
CA GLY A 11 -2.67 19.26 18.92
C GLY A 11 -2.68 18.50 17.57
N ALA A 12 -3.56 17.50 17.40
CA ALA A 12 -3.71 16.77 16.13
C ALA A 12 -4.13 17.70 14.97
N ARG A 13 -4.92 18.74 15.27
CA ARG A 13 -5.35 19.75 14.30
C ARG A 13 -4.77 21.11 14.66
N LYS A 14 -4.04 21.71 13.73
CA LYS A 14 -3.62 23.12 13.83
C LYS A 14 -4.76 24.03 13.38
N GLU A 15 -4.98 25.10 14.12
CA GLU A 15 -5.91 26.14 13.70
C GLU A 15 -5.48 26.75 12.37
N ARG A 16 -6.46 26.99 11.49
CA ARG A 16 -6.21 27.60 10.19
C ARG A 16 -5.75 29.05 10.38
N THR A 17 -4.56 29.38 9.91
CA THR A 17 -4.06 30.75 9.93
C THR A 17 -4.93 31.64 9.05
N ARG A 18 -5.57 32.64 9.65
CA ARG A 18 -6.38 33.65 8.95
C ARG A 18 -5.47 34.82 8.56
N VAL A 19 -5.22 34.97 7.26
CA VAL A 19 -4.39 36.05 6.73
C VAL A 19 -5.21 37.31 6.43
N GLY A 20 -4.56 38.50 6.42
CA GLY A 20 -5.22 39.76 6.12
C GLY A 20 -6.22 40.23 7.21
N ARG A 21 -5.98 39.89 8.49
CA ARG A 21 -6.87 40.21 9.63
C ARG A 21 -6.20 41.11 10.66
N GLY A 22 -5.63 42.22 10.17
CA GLY A 22 -5.06 43.26 10.99
C GLY A 22 -3.57 43.07 11.27
N ILE A 23 -2.94 44.17 11.70
CA ILE A 23 -1.46 44.22 11.92
C ILE A 23 -1.06 43.33 13.10
N GLY A 24 -1.88 43.22 14.15
CA GLY A 24 -1.60 42.41 15.33
C GLY A 24 -1.46 40.92 15.04
N SER A 25 -2.02 40.44 13.91
CA SER A 25 -1.89 39.02 13.51
C SER A 25 -0.52 38.67 12.92
N GLY A 26 0.35 39.66 12.68
CA GLY A 26 1.62 39.49 11.96
C GLY A 26 1.49 39.14 10.46
N LYS A 27 0.27 38.88 9.99
CA LYS A 27 -0.03 38.54 8.58
C LYS A 27 -1.17 39.46 8.03
N GLY A 28 -1.18 40.71 8.42
CA GLY A 28 -2.22 41.68 8.08
C GLY A 28 -2.11 42.19 6.65
N LYS A 29 -1.30 43.23 6.43
CA LYS A 29 -1.27 44.06 5.22
C LYS A 29 -1.12 43.28 3.91
N THR A 30 -0.09 42.47 3.79
CA THR A 30 0.23 41.69 2.57
C THR A 30 -0.10 40.22 2.66
N ALA A 31 -0.73 39.82 3.75
CA ALA A 31 -1.10 38.43 4.00
C ALA A 31 0.07 37.39 3.95
N GLY A 32 1.30 37.86 4.21
CA GLY A 32 2.52 37.06 4.13
C GLY A 32 3.06 36.86 2.71
N ARG A 33 2.48 37.50 1.69
CA ARG A 33 2.90 37.38 0.28
C ARG A 33 3.95 38.38 -0.14
N GLY A 34 4.25 39.37 0.70
CA GLY A 34 5.17 40.48 0.36
C GLY A 34 4.54 41.50 -0.59
N HIS A 35 5.39 42.34 -1.17
CA HIS A 35 5.00 43.39 -2.12
C HIS A 35 5.42 42.95 -3.53
N LYS A 36 4.72 43.38 -4.57
CA LYS A 36 5.07 43.10 -5.97
C LYS A 36 5.43 41.63 -6.25
N GLY A 37 5.97 41.31 -7.39
CA GLY A 37 6.31 39.91 -7.75
C GLY A 37 5.12 39.04 -8.16
N HIS A 38 5.42 37.99 -8.89
CA HIS A 38 4.41 37.11 -9.49
C HIS A 38 3.67 36.24 -8.44
N GLY A 39 4.38 35.81 -7.39
CA GLY A 39 3.78 35.01 -6.31
C GLY A 39 2.83 35.78 -5.38
N SER A 40 2.82 37.12 -5.40
CA SER A 40 1.94 37.95 -4.59
C SER A 40 0.57 38.19 -5.26
N ARG A 41 0.41 37.88 -6.52
CA ARG A 41 -0.83 38.02 -7.30
C ARG A 41 -1.69 36.78 -7.23
N SER A 42 -2.96 36.90 -7.59
CA SER A 42 -3.79 35.74 -7.88
C SER A 42 -3.32 35.09 -9.19
N GLY A 43 -3.35 33.75 -9.28
CA GLY A 43 -2.86 33.03 -10.47
C GLY A 43 -1.35 32.99 -10.61
N GLY A 44 -0.61 33.05 -9.50
CA GLY A 44 0.85 32.96 -9.48
C GLY A 44 1.41 31.68 -10.14
N PRO A 45 2.72 31.54 -10.24
CA PRO A 45 3.34 30.44 -10.99
C PRO A 45 2.93 29.08 -10.42
N LYS A 46 2.61 28.16 -11.31
CA LYS A 46 2.33 26.76 -10.94
C LYS A 46 3.61 26.10 -10.43
N HIS A 47 3.45 25.08 -9.60
CA HIS A 47 4.59 24.26 -9.15
C HIS A 47 5.38 23.73 -10.35
N GLY A 48 6.69 23.87 -10.30
CA GLY A 48 7.57 23.48 -11.40
C GLY A 48 7.71 24.50 -12.52
N PHE A 49 7.25 25.76 -12.34
CA PHE A 49 7.49 26.84 -13.26
C PHE A 49 8.93 27.35 -13.14
N GLU A 50 9.68 27.33 -14.23
CA GLU A 50 11.10 27.66 -14.30
C GLU A 50 11.34 29.00 -15.07
N GLY A 51 10.47 29.98 -14.91
CA GLY A 51 10.67 31.32 -15.49
C GLY A 51 10.51 31.38 -17.02
N GLY A 52 9.90 30.38 -17.65
CA GLY A 52 9.77 30.27 -19.10
C GLY A 52 10.71 29.23 -19.74
N GLN A 53 11.74 28.79 -19.01
CA GLN A 53 12.55 27.65 -19.39
C GLN A 53 11.67 26.40 -19.42
N MET A 54 11.93 25.45 -20.34
CA MET A 54 11.22 24.17 -20.39
C MET A 54 11.38 23.43 -19.06
N PRO A 55 10.28 23.12 -18.35
CA PRO A 55 10.33 22.44 -17.06
C PRO A 55 11.02 21.08 -17.15
N ILE A 56 11.70 20.66 -16.05
CA ILE A 56 12.47 19.43 -15.99
C ILE A 56 11.68 18.19 -16.44
N TYR A 57 10.40 18.09 -16.08
CA TYR A 57 9.53 16.97 -16.46
C TYR A 57 9.26 16.89 -17.97
N ARG A 58 9.48 17.98 -18.73
CA ARG A 58 9.39 17.99 -20.19
C ARG A 58 10.74 17.81 -20.88
N ARG A 59 11.83 18.15 -20.19
CA ARG A 59 13.20 17.92 -20.68
C ARG A 59 13.60 16.47 -20.62
N LEU A 60 13.09 15.73 -19.63
CA LEU A 60 13.37 14.32 -19.48
C LEU A 60 12.58 13.51 -20.53
N PRO A 61 13.25 12.58 -21.22
CA PRO A 61 12.54 11.69 -22.14
C PRO A 61 11.56 10.77 -21.39
N LYS A 62 10.42 10.51 -22.00
CA LYS A 62 9.45 9.54 -21.50
C LYS A 62 10.06 8.14 -21.60
N ARG A 63 9.87 7.31 -20.58
CA ARG A 63 10.35 5.92 -20.57
C ARG A 63 9.24 4.96 -20.21
N GLY A 64 9.31 3.80 -20.81
CA GLY A 64 8.46 2.67 -20.48
C GLY A 64 7.00 2.81 -20.93
N PHE A 65 6.27 1.81 -20.58
CA PHE A 65 4.83 1.75 -20.80
C PHE A 65 4.18 0.96 -19.65
N THR A 66 2.88 1.16 -19.45
CA THR A 66 2.11 0.36 -18.50
C THR A 66 1.82 -0.99 -19.16
N LYS A 67 2.36 -2.07 -18.62
CA LYS A 67 2.11 -3.43 -19.11
C LYS A 67 0.63 -3.75 -18.91
N PRO A 68 -0.15 -3.97 -20.00
CA PRO A 68 -1.52 -4.49 -19.87
C PRO A 68 -1.47 -5.91 -19.32
N ASN A 69 -2.51 -6.38 -18.67
CA ASN A 69 -2.63 -7.74 -18.13
C ASN A 69 -1.49 -8.13 -17.16
N ARG A 70 -1.00 -7.17 -16.36
CA ARG A 70 -0.05 -7.46 -15.31
C ARG A 70 -0.77 -8.15 -14.15
N LEU A 71 -0.37 -9.38 -13.86
CA LEU A 71 -0.85 -10.11 -12.70
C LEU A 71 -0.45 -9.39 -11.41
N ALA A 72 -1.40 -9.23 -10.50
CA ALA A 72 -1.22 -8.60 -9.21
C ALA A 72 -1.44 -9.63 -8.09
N PHE A 73 -0.41 -9.89 -7.31
CA PHE A 73 -0.48 -10.86 -6.21
C PHE A 73 -0.58 -10.14 -4.86
N ASN A 74 -1.31 -10.76 -3.94
CA ASN A 74 -1.32 -10.35 -2.54
C ASN A 74 -0.01 -10.76 -1.87
N GLU A 75 0.69 -9.82 -1.26
CA GLU A 75 1.92 -10.10 -0.54
C GLU A 75 1.62 -10.31 0.94
N VAL A 76 1.99 -11.48 1.46
CA VAL A 76 1.76 -11.88 2.84
C VAL A 76 3.07 -12.29 3.49
N ASN A 77 3.43 -11.66 4.58
CA ASN A 77 4.63 -11.96 5.35
C ASN A 77 4.37 -13.06 6.40
N LEU A 78 5.40 -13.86 6.72
CA LEU A 78 5.32 -14.93 7.73
C LEU A 78 4.85 -14.44 9.09
N GLY A 79 5.35 -13.28 9.55
CA GLY A 79 4.91 -12.68 10.80
C GLY A 79 3.41 -12.34 10.83
N ARG A 80 2.83 -11.98 9.68
CA ARG A 80 1.37 -11.72 9.57
C ARG A 80 0.56 -13.02 9.64
N LEU A 81 1.08 -14.11 9.08
CA LEU A 81 0.48 -15.43 9.22
C LEU A 81 0.51 -15.91 10.67
N GLN A 82 1.64 -15.74 11.36
CA GLN A 82 1.76 -16.08 12.77
C GLN A 82 0.77 -15.28 13.62
N ALA A 83 0.68 -13.98 13.43
CA ALA A 83 -0.29 -13.14 14.14
C ALA A 83 -1.75 -13.56 13.91
N ALA A 84 -2.09 -14.02 12.70
CA ALA A 84 -3.42 -14.52 12.37
C ALA A 84 -3.71 -15.89 13.05
N VAL A 85 -2.70 -16.75 13.20
CA VAL A 85 -2.79 -18.00 13.97
C VAL A 85 -2.95 -17.71 15.46
N ASP A 86 -2.16 -16.80 16.02
CA ASP A 86 -2.22 -16.41 17.44
C ASP A 86 -3.59 -15.80 17.78
N ALA A 87 -4.17 -15.04 16.85
CA ALA A 87 -5.53 -14.49 16.96
C ALA A 87 -6.63 -15.53 16.72
N LYS A 88 -6.30 -16.80 16.47
CA LYS A 88 -7.24 -17.91 16.16
C LYS A 88 -8.15 -17.64 14.95
N LYS A 89 -7.66 -16.83 13.99
CA LYS A 89 -8.36 -16.53 12.74
C LYS A 89 -8.03 -17.52 11.62
N LEU A 90 -6.89 -18.21 11.75
CA LEU A 90 -6.46 -19.27 10.84
C LEU A 90 -6.40 -20.61 11.56
N ASP A 91 -7.03 -21.61 10.97
CA ASP A 91 -7.01 -23.00 11.47
C ASP A 91 -5.73 -23.69 10.98
N ILE A 92 -4.90 -24.16 11.89
CA ILE A 92 -3.64 -24.87 11.59
C ILE A 92 -3.89 -26.23 10.92
N LYS A 93 -5.06 -26.84 11.13
CA LYS A 93 -5.42 -28.18 10.64
C LYS A 93 -5.90 -28.21 9.19
N LYS A 94 -6.25 -27.05 8.65
CA LYS A 94 -6.78 -26.93 7.28
C LYS A 94 -5.72 -26.32 6.37
N PRO A 95 -5.71 -26.67 5.07
CA PRO A 95 -4.85 -25.99 4.12
C PRO A 95 -5.23 -24.50 4.05
N VAL A 96 -4.22 -23.65 4.01
CA VAL A 96 -4.40 -22.20 3.97
C VAL A 96 -4.37 -21.74 2.51
N ASP A 97 -5.55 -21.55 1.95
CA ASP A 97 -5.77 -21.04 0.60
C ASP A 97 -6.08 -19.53 0.62
N LEU A 98 -6.18 -18.90 -0.56
CA LEU A 98 -6.61 -17.52 -0.70
C LEU A 98 -7.94 -17.23 0.01
N ALA A 99 -8.91 -18.15 -0.06
CA ALA A 99 -10.20 -18.03 0.60
C ALA A 99 -10.08 -17.99 2.13
N ALA A 100 -9.22 -18.83 2.71
CA ALA A 100 -8.93 -18.84 4.14
C ALA A 100 -8.24 -17.54 4.59
N LEU A 101 -7.33 -16.99 3.79
CA LEU A 101 -6.64 -15.72 4.07
C LEU A 101 -7.58 -14.52 4.00
N LEU A 102 -8.56 -14.54 3.09
CA LEU A 102 -9.61 -13.52 3.01
C LEU A 102 -10.55 -13.58 4.23
N ALA A 103 -11.00 -14.78 4.60
CA ALA A 103 -11.84 -14.98 5.78
C ALA A 103 -11.14 -14.57 7.07
N ALA A 104 -9.84 -14.84 7.20
CA ALA A 104 -9.02 -14.41 8.32
C ALA A 104 -8.73 -12.89 8.34
N GLY A 105 -9.04 -12.17 7.25
CA GLY A 105 -8.74 -10.74 7.11
C GLY A 105 -7.24 -10.43 6.95
N THR A 106 -6.43 -11.43 6.65
CA THR A 106 -4.99 -11.26 6.35
C THR A 106 -4.80 -10.59 5.00
N VAL A 107 -5.69 -10.89 4.06
CA VAL A 107 -5.77 -10.29 2.73
C VAL A 107 -7.11 -9.58 2.59
N SER A 108 -7.14 -8.38 2.02
CA SER A 108 -8.36 -7.57 1.92
C SER A 108 -9.13 -7.77 0.62
N LYS A 109 -8.43 -8.13 -0.47
CA LYS A 109 -9.03 -8.25 -1.81
C LYS A 109 -8.53 -9.53 -2.49
N PRO A 110 -9.41 -10.27 -3.18
CA PRO A 110 -8.94 -11.33 -4.06
C PRO A 110 -8.29 -10.67 -5.27
N LEU A 111 -6.99 -10.81 -5.39
CA LEU A 111 -6.22 -10.51 -6.57
C LEU A 111 -5.94 -11.82 -7.34
N ASP A 112 -4.96 -11.81 -8.24
CA ASP A 112 -4.63 -12.99 -9.05
C ASP A 112 -3.96 -14.13 -8.26
N GLY A 113 -3.78 -13.98 -6.95
CA GLY A 113 -3.23 -15.00 -6.07
C GLY A 113 -2.46 -14.44 -4.88
N VAL A 114 -1.67 -15.31 -4.24
CA VAL A 114 -0.89 -14.99 -3.04
C VAL A 114 0.59 -15.26 -3.25
N ARG A 115 1.41 -14.31 -2.79
CA ARG A 115 2.86 -14.42 -2.70
C ARG A 115 3.29 -14.35 -1.24
N VAL A 116 3.98 -15.39 -0.76
CA VAL A 116 4.49 -15.43 0.62
C VAL A 116 5.92 -14.90 0.67
N LEU A 117 6.16 -13.98 1.60
CA LEU A 117 7.43 -13.32 1.83
C LEU A 117 8.02 -13.72 3.19
N GLY A 118 9.35 -13.86 3.25
CA GLY A 118 10.07 -14.38 4.42
C GLY A 118 10.28 -13.42 5.58
N GLN A 119 9.53 -12.33 5.71
CA GLN A 119 9.68 -11.39 6.80
C GLN A 119 8.91 -11.86 8.05
N GLY A 120 9.58 -11.87 9.19
CA GLY A 120 9.04 -12.32 10.48
C GLY A 120 9.31 -13.79 10.77
N GLU A 121 8.97 -14.23 11.97
CA GLU A 121 9.12 -15.62 12.41
C GLU A 121 7.80 -16.36 12.31
N LEU A 122 7.84 -17.59 11.84
CA LEU A 122 6.72 -18.53 11.84
C LEU A 122 7.05 -19.69 12.79
N LYS A 123 6.22 -19.90 13.81
CA LYS A 123 6.33 -21.01 14.77
C LYS A 123 5.28 -22.09 14.53
N ALA A 124 4.17 -21.71 13.91
CA ALA A 124 3.06 -22.61 13.64
C ALA A 124 3.33 -23.47 12.39
N LYS A 125 2.95 -24.73 12.46
CA LYS A 125 2.98 -25.63 11.31
C LYS A 125 1.79 -25.34 10.42
N LEU A 126 2.05 -24.82 9.20
CA LEU A 126 1.01 -24.46 8.24
C LEU A 126 1.24 -25.16 6.89
N ASP A 127 0.16 -25.63 6.30
CA ASP A 127 0.15 -26.13 4.93
C ASP A 127 -0.42 -25.03 4.03
N LEU A 128 0.45 -24.39 3.22
CA LEU A 128 0.11 -23.23 2.40
C LEU A 128 -0.08 -23.61 0.95
N HIS A 129 -1.22 -23.23 0.37
CA HIS A 129 -1.53 -23.34 -1.04
C HIS A 129 -1.48 -21.96 -1.67
N VAL A 130 -0.35 -21.63 -2.33
CA VAL A 130 -0.06 -20.28 -2.81
C VAL A 130 0.57 -20.30 -4.20
N ASN A 131 0.47 -19.21 -4.95
CA ASN A 131 1.04 -19.11 -6.29
C ASN A 131 2.57 -18.93 -6.24
N HIS A 132 3.07 -18.16 -5.26
CA HIS A 132 4.50 -17.89 -5.13
C HIS A 132 4.95 -17.88 -3.67
N ALA A 133 6.15 -18.38 -3.43
CA ALA A 133 6.86 -18.24 -2.16
C ALA A 133 8.31 -17.85 -2.42
N THR A 134 8.86 -16.95 -1.62
CA THR A 134 10.30 -16.64 -1.69
C THR A 134 11.11 -17.80 -1.09
N LYS A 135 12.33 -17.99 -1.55
CA LYS A 135 13.23 -19.06 -1.04
C LYS A 135 13.38 -19.01 0.48
N SER A 136 13.52 -17.80 1.04
CA SER A 136 13.60 -17.60 2.49
C SER A 136 12.31 -17.98 3.22
N ALA A 137 11.13 -17.66 2.63
CA ALA A 137 9.86 -18.04 3.20
C ALA A 137 9.67 -19.55 3.20
N ALA A 138 9.94 -20.22 2.08
CA ALA A 138 9.84 -21.68 1.97
C ALA A 138 10.73 -22.38 3.01
N ALA A 139 12.01 -21.98 3.11
CA ALA A 139 12.93 -22.54 4.11
C ALA A 139 12.47 -22.31 5.56
N SER A 140 11.84 -21.17 5.85
CA SER A 140 11.31 -20.89 7.20
C SER A 140 10.05 -21.71 7.52
N ILE A 141 9.17 -21.93 6.54
CA ILE A 141 7.98 -22.76 6.67
C ILE A 141 8.36 -24.23 6.88
N GLU A 142 9.33 -24.73 6.10
CA GLU A 142 9.86 -26.09 6.25
C GLU A 142 10.52 -26.31 7.63
N LYS A 143 11.29 -25.33 8.11
CA LYS A 143 11.87 -25.37 9.49
C LYS A 143 10.80 -25.42 10.57
N ALA A 144 9.66 -24.75 10.37
CA ALA A 144 8.50 -24.81 11.26
C ALA A 144 7.70 -26.12 11.11
N GLY A 145 8.09 -27.00 10.19
CA GLY A 145 7.42 -28.30 9.91
C GLY A 145 6.17 -28.18 9.04
N GLY A 146 5.96 -27.03 8.40
CA GLY A 146 4.88 -26.82 7.42
C GLY A 146 5.27 -27.26 6.01
N ARG A 147 4.33 -27.09 5.07
CA ARG A 147 4.52 -27.37 3.65
C ARG A 147 4.06 -26.20 2.79
N VAL A 148 4.71 -26.03 1.64
CA VAL A 148 4.32 -25.05 0.64
C VAL A 148 3.96 -25.79 -0.64
N ASN A 149 2.70 -25.75 -1.02
CA ASN A 149 2.19 -26.27 -2.29
C ASN A 149 2.04 -25.08 -3.24
N LEU A 150 2.83 -25.05 -4.29
CA LEU A 150 2.71 -24.02 -5.32
C LEU A 150 1.58 -24.39 -6.27
N ILE A 151 0.64 -23.47 -6.45
CA ILE A 151 -0.42 -23.58 -7.45
C ILE A 151 0.19 -23.09 -8.78
N GLU A 152 0.48 -24.01 -9.68
CA GLU A 152 0.88 -23.65 -11.05
C GLU A 152 -0.36 -23.13 -11.79
N GLU A 153 -0.35 -21.88 -12.18
CA GLU A 153 -1.33 -21.35 -13.14
C GLU A 153 -1.01 -21.97 -14.49
N LYS A 154 -1.87 -22.88 -14.95
CA LYS A 154 -1.80 -23.31 -16.35
C LYS A 154 -2.04 -22.08 -17.23
N PRO A 155 -1.19 -21.76 -18.21
CA PRO A 155 -1.45 -20.69 -19.13
C PRO A 155 -2.76 -20.97 -19.85
N VAL A 156 -3.64 -19.96 -19.90
CA VAL A 156 -5.02 -20.00 -20.48
C VAL A 156 -5.01 -20.25 -22.01
N GLU A 157 -3.91 -20.73 -22.60
CA GLU A 157 -3.77 -20.93 -24.05
C GLU A 157 -4.35 -22.25 -24.57
N GLU A 158 -4.73 -23.21 -23.70
CA GLU A 158 -5.18 -24.51 -24.21
C GLU A 158 -6.71 -24.68 -24.36
N GLU A 159 -7.53 -23.75 -23.90
CA GLU A 159 -8.99 -23.86 -24.06
C GLU A 159 -9.54 -23.28 -25.38
N LYS A 160 -8.75 -22.50 -26.14
CA LYS A 160 -9.21 -21.97 -27.44
C LYS A 160 -8.96 -22.88 -28.64
N ALA A 161 -8.33 -24.04 -28.43
CA ALA A 161 -8.04 -24.99 -29.51
C ALA A 161 -9.02 -26.18 -29.57
N LYS A 162 -10.10 -26.16 -28.78
CA LYS A 162 -11.11 -27.24 -28.77
C LYS A 162 -12.56 -26.76 -28.93
N ALA A 163 -12.75 -25.57 -29.54
CA ALA A 163 -14.09 -25.10 -29.95
C ALA A 163 -14.12 -24.87 -31.44
#